data_518fc3dd314010d291dc6afb275b8e4b
#
_entry.id   518fc3dd314010d291dc6afb275b8e4b
#
_cell.length_a   1.000
_cell.length_b   1.000
_cell.length_c   1.000
_cell.angle_alpha   90.00
_cell.angle_beta   90.00
_cell.angle_gamma   90.00
#
_symmetry.space_group_name_H-M   'P 1'
#
loop_
_entity.id
_entity.type
_entity.pdbx_description
1 polymer ?
#
loop_
_entity_poly.entity_id
_entity_poly.type
_entity_poly.pdbx_seq_one_letter_code
_entity_poly.pdbx_strand_id
1 'polypeptide(L)'
;MIKIPFCAALTAVFAFHSSAFADEAGWVSLFNGKDLSGWSIKSGKATYKVEGDAIVGTTENGSPNTFLVSDKQYANFEIQFDVKVHNSLNSGIQIRSLLKNVEKDKFGGRLFGPQVEIEASGGGGAEAGYIYGEATGRGWLTPKDLLKKHKNFKDGEWNHFRIVANGVNIKTWINGVQISDLSDEEIFKTHPKGHFGLQVHGIGKKAGPFTAAWRNIKIKELK
;
A
#
# COMPACT_ATOMS: atom_id res chain seq x y z
N MET A 1 -16.95 -62.73 39.73
CA MET A 1 -16.26 -61.42 39.81
C MET A 1 -15.52 -61.17 38.47
N ILE A 2 -16.13 -60.38 37.61
CA ILE A 2 -15.57 -60.07 36.29
C ILE A 2 -14.84 -58.73 36.41
N LYS A 3 -13.53 -58.69 36.15
CA LYS A 3 -12.72 -57.46 36.11
C LYS A 3 -12.78 -56.86 34.72
N ILE A 4 -13.31 -55.65 34.63
CA ILE A 4 -13.31 -54.84 33.41
C ILE A 4 -11.99 -54.04 33.38
N PRO A 5 -11.21 -54.03 32.28
CA PRO A 5 -10.05 -53.17 32.17
C PRO A 5 -10.43 -51.74 31.77
N PHE A 6 -9.90 -50.79 32.51
CA PHE A 6 -10.04 -49.35 32.26
C PHE A 6 -9.11 -48.96 31.11
N CYS A 7 -9.67 -48.59 29.98
CA CYS A 7 -8.92 -48.10 28.82
C CYS A 7 -8.76 -46.58 28.95
N ALA A 8 -7.56 -46.11 29.26
CA ALA A 8 -7.24 -44.69 29.29
C ALA A 8 -7.04 -44.18 27.84
N ALA A 9 -7.96 -43.35 27.38
CA ALA A 9 -7.81 -42.66 26.11
C ALA A 9 -6.85 -41.46 26.27
N LEU A 10 -5.71 -41.55 25.62
CA LEU A 10 -4.71 -40.49 25.55
C LEU A 10 -5.14 -39.49 24.49
N THR A 11 -5.67 -38.33 24.88
CA THR A 11 -6.03 -37.23 23.97
C THR A 11 -4.76 -36.46 23.62
N ALA A 12 -4.23 -36.67 22.42
CA ALA A 12 -3.15 -35.86 21.87
C ALA A 12 -3.66 -34.48 21.45
N VAL A 13 -3.29 -33.47 22.21
CA VAL A 13 -3.53 -32.06 21.85
C VAL A 13 -2.49 -31.67 20.79
N PHE A 14 -2.90 -31.59 19.53
CA PHE A 14 -2.09 -30.98 18.47
C PHE A 14 -2.13 -29.47 18.63
N ALA A 15 -1.07 -28.91 19.21
CA ALA A 15 -0.84 -27.46 19.15
C ALA A 15 -0.46 -27.09 17.72
N PHE A 16 -1.40 -26.47 17.01
CA PHE A 16 -1.10 -25.81 15.75
C PHE A 16 -0.22 -24.59 16.03
N HIS A 17 1.07 -24.75 15.91
CA HIS A 17 1.98 -23.61 15.80
C HIS A 17 1.76 -22.99 14.42
N SER A 18 1.09 -21.84 14.38
CA SER A 18 1.09 -20.95 13.22
C SER A 18 2.52 -20.43 13.06
N SER A 19 3.34 -21.14 12.29
CA SER A 19 4.61 -20.62 11.83
C SER A 19 4.31 -19.50 10.85
N ALA A 20 4.48 -18.24 11.28
CA ALA A 20 4.68 -17.14 10.37
C ALA A 20 5.89 -17.53 9.50
N PHE A 21 5.65 -17.84 8.24
CA PHE A 21 6.71 -18.09 7.28
C PHE A 21 7.55 -16.81 7.20
N ALA A 22 8.72 -16.83 7.81
CA ALA A 22 9.78 -15.87 7.54
C ALA A 22 10.29 -16.21 6.14
N ASP A 23 9.64 -15.64 5.12
CA ASP A 23 10.02 -15.77 3.74
C ASP A 23 11.26 -14.90 3.52
N GLU A 24 12.37 -15.49 3.07
CA GLU A 24 13.67 -14.85 2.80
C GLU A 24 14.15 -13.87 3.90
N ALA A 25 15.36 -14.03 4.42
CA ALA A 25 15.91 -13.33 5.59
C ALA A 25 15.52 -11.83 5.67
N GLY A 26 14.59 -11.53 6.58
CA GLY A 26 14.19 -10.15 6.93
C GLY A 26 12.93 -9.60 6.23
N TRP A 27 12.26 -10.34 5.36
CA TRP A 27 10.97 -9.94 4.80
C TRP A 27 9.80 -10.31 5.72
N VAL A 28 8.82 -9.40 5.79
CA VAL A 28 7.58 -9.58 6.57
C VAL A 28 6.39 -9.24 5.68
N SER A 29 5.38 -10.10 5.64
CA SER A 29 4.13 -9.79 4.95
C SER A 29 3.35 -8.72 5.71
N LEU A 30 2.90 -7.67 5.00
CA LEU A 30 2.01 -6.64 5.53
C LEU A 30 0.53 -6.96 5.34
N PHE A 31 0.22 -7.96 4.55
CA PHE A 31 -1.14 -8.46 4.35
C PHE A 31 -1.17 -9.95 4.66
N ASN A 32 -2.07 -10.35 5.56
CA ASN A 32 -2.17 -11.73 6.06
C ASN A 32 -2.97 -12.66 5.12
N GLY A 33 -3.52 -12.13 4.02
CA GLY A 33 -4.34 -12.87 3.05
C GLY A 33 -5.77 -13.20 3.52
N LYS A 34 -6.20 -12.71 4.69
CA LYS A 34 -7.50 -13.08 5.30
C LYS A 34 -8.39 -11.88 5.61
N ASP A 35 -7.82 -10.85 6.21
CA ASP A 35 -8.54 -9.66 6.66
C ASP A 35 -7.65 -8.41 6.61
N LEU A 36 -8.20 -7.27 7.01
CA LEU A 36 -7.50 -5.99 7.01
C LEU A 36 -6.84 -5.68 8.37
N SER A 37 -6.54 -6.68 9.19
CA SER A 37 -5.83 -6.49 10.46
C SER A 37 -4.48 -5.79 10.23
N GLY A 38 -4.19 -4.75 11.03
CA GLY A 38 -3.01 -3.89 10.86
C GLY A 38 -3.20 -2.73 9.88
N TRP A 39 -4.46 -2.53 9.40
CA TRP A 39 -4.82 -1.46 8.49
C TRP A 39 -6.12 -0.77 8.92
N SER A 40 -6.24 0.53 8.63
CA SER A 40 -7.45 1.33 8.88
C SER A 40 -7.77 2.27 7.73
N ILE A 41 -9.07 2.42 7.41
CA ILE A 41 -9.53 3.32 6.35
C ILE A 41 -9.53 4.76 6.86
N LYS A 42 -8.92 5.67 6.10
CA LYS A 42 -8.79 7.10 6.42
C LYS A 42 -9.07 7.98 5.20
N SER A 43 -9.35 9.24 5.46
CA SER A 43 -9.41 10.36 4.50
C SER A 43 -10.61 10.36 3.54
N GLY A 44 -11.45 9.33 3.50
CA GLY A 44 -12.59 9.27 2.58
C GLY A 44 -13.55 8.11 2.84
N LYS A 45 -14.42 7.83 1.86
CA LYS A 45 -15.54 6.88 1.95
C LYS A 45 -15.36 5.63 1.07
N ALA A 46 -14.34 5.55 0.22
CA ALA A 46 -14.10 4.37 -0.58
C ALA A 46 -13.97 3.13 0.33
N THR A 47 -14.43 1.99 -0.15
CA THR A 47 -14.46 0.75 0.63
C THR A 47 -13.25 -0.10 0.31
N TYR A 48 -12.81 -0.90 1.28
CA TYR A 48 -11.75 -1.90 1.11
C TYR A 48 -12.24 -3.23 1.66
N LYS A 49 -11.99 -4.31 0.93
CA LYS A 49 -12.30 -5.68 1.34
C LYS A 49 -11.26 -6.65 0.81
N VAL A 50 -11.21 -7.82 1.40
CA VAL A 50 -10.39 -8.92 0.89
C VAL A 50 -11.19 -9.72 -0.13
N GLU A 51 -10.64 -9.93 -1.32
CA GLU A 51 -11.19 -10.79 -2.36
C GLU A 51 -10.08 -11.73 -2.85
N GLY A 52 -10.24 -13.01 -2.57
CA GLY A 52 -9.19 -13.99 -2.84
C GLY A 52 -7.91 -13.69 -2.08
N ASP A 53 -6.81 -13.51 -2.80
CA ASP A 53 -5.48 -13.19 -2.27
C ASP A 53 -5.16 -11.69 -2.27
N ALA A 54 -6.15 -10.82 -2.53
CA ALA A 54 -5.95 -9.39 -2.71
C ALA A 54 -6.80 -8.52 -1.78
N ILE A 55 -6.28 -7.34 -1.43
CA ILE A 55 -7.04 -6.21 -0.90
C ILE A 55 -7.63 -5.46 -2.10
N VAL A 56 -8.93 -5.32 -2.17
CA VAL A 56 -9.64 -4.60 -3.23
C VAL A 56 -10.27 -3.34 -2.66
N GLY A 57 -9.80 -2.20 -3.14
CA GLY A 57 -10.39 -0.89 -2.89
C GLY A 57 -11.37 -0.51 -4.00
N THR A 58 -12.54 -0.01 -3.64
CA THR A 58 -13.61 0.37 -4.57
C THR A 58 -14.00 1.83 -4.35
N THR A 59 -14.04 2.59 -5.44
CA THR A 59 -14.39 4.02 -5.41
C THR A 59 -15.84 4.24 -4.94
N GLU A 60 -16.03 5.38 -4.27
CA GLU A 60 -17.35 5.86 -3.85
C GLU A 60 -17.57 7.28 -4.41
N ASN A 61 -18.73 7.50 -5.04
CA ASN A 61 -19.08 8.80 -5.64
C ASN A 61 -19.07 9.93 -4.59
N GLY A 62 -18.44 11.04 -4.94
CA GLY A 62 -18.28 12.20 -4.07
C GLY A 62 -17.40 11.93 -2.84
N SER A 63 -16.63 10.83 -2.85
CA SER A 63 -15.56 10.64 -1.88
C SER A 63 -14.34 11.47 -2.25
N PRO A 64 -13.65 12.08 -1.28
CA PRO A 64 -12.26 12.48 -1.48
C PRO A 64 -11.36 11.23 -1.62
N ASN A 65 -10.06 11.44 -1.90
CA ASN A 65 -9.09 10.35 -1.87
C ASN A 65 -9.19 9.60 -0.55
N THR A 66 -9.32 8.28 -0.64
CA THR A 66 -9.39 7.39 0.52
C THR A 66 -8.14 6.52 0.55
N PHE A 67 -7.65 6.24 1.74
CA PHE A 67 -6.47 5.42 1.94
C PHE A 67 -6.74 4.28 2.92
N LEU A 68 -6.27 3.09 2.60
CA LEU A 68 -6.08 2.04 3.58
C LEU A 68 -4.69 2.22 4.19
N VAL A 69 -4.65 2.63 5.45
CA VAL A 69 -3.45 3.12 6.14
C VAL A 69 -2.93 2.04 7.07
N SER A 70 -1.62 1.74 7.01
CA SER A 70 -0.98 0.80 7.93
C SER A 70 -0.97 1.34 9.37
N ASP A 71 -1.25 0.50 10.35
CA ASP A 71 -1.22 0.93 11.76
C ASP A 71 0.23 1.19 12.23
N LYS A 72 1.20 0.42 11.72
CA LYS A 72 2.62 0.62 12.00
C LYS A 72 3.23 1.66 11.07
N GLN A 73 4.19 2.43 11.58
CA GLN A 73 5.00 3.39 10.83
C GLN A 73 6.39 2.82 10.51
N TYR A 74 6.94 3.22 9.38
CA TYR A 74 8.22 2.75 8.84
C TYR A 74 9.12 3.93 8.46
N ALA A 75 10.43 3.79 8.69
CA ALA A 75 11.45 4.79 8.35
C ALA A 75 12.23 4.40 7.08
N ASN A 76 13.21 3.52 7.22
CA ASN A 76 13.98 2.98 6.11
C ASN A 76 13.48 1.58 5.78
N PHE A 77 13.19 1.33 4.51
CA PHE A 77 12.59 0.05 4.11
C PHE A 77 12.78 -0.24 2.63
N GLU A 78 12.62 -1.50 2.29
CA GLU A 78 12.25 -1.98 0.97
C GLU A 78 10.85 -2.60 1.05
N ILE A 79 9.93 -2.17 0.20
CA ILE A 79 8.58 -2.73 0.07
C ILE A 79 8.37 -3.24 -1.35
N GLN A 80 7.70 -4.38 -1.46
CA GLN A 80 7.29 -4.97 -2.73
C GLN A 80 5.82 -5.34 -2.66
N PHE A 81 5.12 -5.20 -3.77
CA PHE A 81 3.72 -5.58 -3.91
C PHE A 81 3.34 -5.72 -5.38
N ASP A 82 2.26 -6.44 -5.63
CA ASP A 82 1.60 -6.42 -6.92
C ASP A 82 0.34 -5.56 -6.85
N VAL A 83 0.09 -4.78 -7.90
CA VAL A 83 -1.08 -3.90 -8.00
C VAL A 83 -1.73 -4.01 -9.37
N LYS A 84 -3.07 -3.96 -9.38
CA LYS A 84 -3.90 -3.88 -10.57
C LYS A 84 -4.93 -2.78 -10.38
N VAL A 85 -4.99 -1.83 -11.32
CA VAL A 85 -5.86 -0.65 -11.25
C VAL A 85 -6.74 -0.60 -12.50
N HIS A 86 -8.00 -0.20 -12.31
CA HIS A 86 -8.90 0.07 -13.44
C HIS A 86 -8.33 1.20 -14.31
N ASN A 87 -8.38 1.06 -15.64
CA ASN A 87 -7.71 1.96 -16.60
C ASN A 87 -8.12 3.43 -16.50
N SER A 88 -9.29 3.71 -15.92
CA SER A 88 -9.78 5.09 -15.73
C SER A 88 -9.56 5.63 -14.31
N LEU A 89 -8.85 4.88 -13.44
CA LEU A 89 -8.62 5.24 -12.05
C LEU A 89 -7.15 5.60 -11.83
N ASN A 90 -6.92 6.73 -11.17
CA ASN A 90 -5.65 7.03 -10.52
C ASN A 90 -5.59 6.34 -9.16
N SER A 91 -4.43 5.94 -8.75
CA SER A 91 -4.11 5.33 -7.47
C SER A 91 -2.70 5.73 -7.02
N GLY A 92 -2.22 5.15 -5.94
CA GLY A 92 -0.88 5.37 -5.42
C GLY A 92 -0.65 4.59 -4.13
N ILE A 93 0.62 4.53 -3.74
CA ILE A 93 0.99 4.12 -2.40
C ILE A 93 1.70 5.27 -1.70
N GLN A 94 1.11 5.79 -0.63
CA GLN A 94 1.80 6.72 0.25
C GLN A 94 2.82 5.97 1.09
N ILE A 95 3.98 6.60 1.30
CA ILE A 95 5.08 6.07 2.09
C ILE A 95 5.53 7.13 3.11
N ARG A 96 5.95 6.71 4.30
CA ARG A 96 6.37 7.64 5.38
C ARG A 96 5.36 8.77 5.65
N SER A 97 4.07 8.53 5.33
CA SER A 97 3.05 9.58 5.41
C SER A 97 2.48 9.72 6.81
N LEU A 98 2.01 10.91 7.13
CA LEU A 98 1.47 11.29 8.42
C LEU A 98 -0.03 11.59 8.32
N LEU A 99 -0.73 11.56 9.44
CA LEU A 99 -2.12 11.95 9.52
C LEU A 99 -2.24 13.36 10.13
N LYS A 100 -3.04 14.22 9.52
CA LYS A 100 -3.40 15.54 10.06
C LYS A 100 -4.92 15.65 10.30
N ASN A 101 -5.31 16.53 11.22
CA ASN A 101 -6.71 16.81 11.57
C ASN A 101 -7.51 15.58 12.06
N VAL A 102 -6.87 14.63 12.70
CA VAL A 102 -7.47 13.36 13.13
C VAL A 102 -8.74 13.57 13.96
N GLU A 103 -8.70 14.51 14.92
CA GLU A 103 -9.81 14.83 15.82
C GLU A 103 -10.98 15.54 15.14
N LYS A 104 -10.74 16.24 14.02
CA LYS A 104 -11.73 17.12 13.37
C LYS A 104 -12.29 16.54 12.06
N ASP A 105 -11.56 15.64 11.45
CA ASP A 105 -11.94 15.06 10.17
C ASP A 105 -12.84 13.85 10.39
N LYS A 106 -14.05 13.89 9.79
CA LYS A 106 -15.06 12.82 9.91
C LYS A 106 -14.62 11.47 9.34
N PHE A 107 -13.51 11.43 8.60
CA PHE A 107 -12.91 10.23 8.03
C PHE A 107 -11.62 9.83 8.75
N GLY A 108 -11.42 10.29 10.00
CA GLY A 108 -10.28 9.88 10.84
C GLY A 108 -8.95 10.49 10.43
N GLY A 109 -8.98 11.67 9.78
CA GLY A 109 -7.81 12.44 9.41
C GLY A 109 -7.42 12.33 7.94
N ARG A 110 -6.67 13.31 7.47
CA ARG A 110 -6.11 13.36 6.12
C ARG A 110 -4.70 12.80 6.10
N LEU A 111 -4.48 11.71 5.38
CA LEU A 111 -3.14 11.19 5.12
C LEU A 111 -2.41 12.14 4.15
N PHE A 112 -1.15 12.47 4.44
CA PHE A 112 -0.33 13.36 3.62
C PHE A 112 1.14 12.97 3.71
N GLY A 113 1.87 13.15 2.61
CA GLY A 113 3.28 12.82 2.52
C GLY A 113 3.71 12.40 1.10
N PRO A 114 4.89 11.80 0.95
CA PRO A 114 5.34 11.29 -0.34
C PRO A 114 4.48 10.11 -0.78
N GLN A 115 4.04 10.14 -2.04
CA GLN A 115 3.24 9.11 -2.71
C GLN A 115 3.98 8.63 -3.95
N VAL A 116 4.17 7.34 -4.09
CA VAL A 116 4.55 6.72 -5.36
C VAL A 116 3.27 6.55 -6.17
N GLU A 117 3.20 7.22 -7.31
CA GLU A 117 2.03 7.19 -8.18
C GLU A 117 1.82 5.81 -8.81
N ILE A 118 0.55 5.42 -8.92
CA ILE A 118 0.11 4.22 -9.61
C ILE A 118 -1.01 4.63 -10.54
N GLU A 119 -0.70 4.77 -11.82
CA GLU A 119 -1.64 5.29 -12.77
C GLU A 119 -1.62 4.50 -14.07
N ALA A 120 -2.81 4.10 -14.53
CA ALA A 120 -3.01 3.48 -15.82
C ALA A 120 -3.01 4.54 -16.94
N SER A 121 -2.74 4.14 -18.18
CA SER A 121 -2.60 5.03 -19.33
C SER A 121 -3.82 5.92 -19.61
N GLY A 122 -5.02 5.45 -19.22
CA GLY A 122 -6.27 6.21 -19.33
C GLY A 122 -6.43 7.34 -18.31
N GLY A 123 -5.60 7.39 -17.28
CA GLY A 123 -5.63 8.41 -16.22
C GLY A 123 -4.85 9.69 -16.53
N GLY A 124 -4.09 9.74 -17.59
CA GLY A 124 -3.17 10.84 -17.94
C GLY A 124 -1.79 10.30 -18.33
N GLY A 125 -1.59 9.09 -17.97
CA GLY A 125 -0.66 8.07 -18.39
C GLY A 125 0.83 8.37 -18.30
N ALA A 126 1.48 7.51 -17.63
CA ALA A 126 2.91 7.36 -17.55
C ALA A 126 3.60 8.07 -16.38
N GLU A 127 2.86 8.45 -15.38
CA GLU A 127 3.40 9.01 -14.14
C GLU A 127 3.59 7.94 -13.06
N ALA A 128 3.16 6.70 -13.34
CA ALA A 128 3.34 5.58 -12.44
C ALA A 128 4.80 5.41 -12.05
N GLY A 129 5.06 5.23 -10.75
CA GLY A 129 6.41 5.06 -10.19
C GLY A 129 7.13 6.36 -9.84
N TYR A 130 6.69 7.52 -10.30
CA TYR A 130 7.23 8.81 -9.87
C TYR A 130 6.62 9.23 -8.51
N ILE A 131 7.25 10.23 -7.87
CA ILE A 131 6.90 10.60 -6.50
C ILE A 131 6.20 11.96 -6.48
N TYR A 132 4.99 11.96 -5.92
CA TYR A 132 4.15 13.13 -5.68
C TYR A 132 4.06 13.44 -4.18
N GLY A 133 3.95 14.71 -3.82
CA GLY A 133 3.76 15.17 -2.43
C GLY A 133 2.29 15.30 -2.09
N GLU A 134 1.58 14.19 -1.88
CA GLU A 134 0.14 14.14 -1.64
C GLU A 134 -0.26 14.95 -0.41
N ALA A 135 -1.10 15.97 -0.61
CA ALA A 135 -1.59 16.90 0.41
C ALA A 135 -0.51 17.63 1.23
N THR A 136 0.74 17.69 0.75
CA THR A 136 1.85 18.44 1.34
C THR A 136 1.88 19.91 0.88
N GLY A 137 1.25 20.22 -0.24
CA GLY A 137 1.32 21.52 -0.91
C GLY A 137 2.50 21.66 -1.90
N ARG A 138 3.40 20.65 -1.98
CA ARG A 138 4.57 20.69 -2.87
C ARG A 138 4.30 20.20 -4.31
N GLY A 139 3.23 19.41 -4.52
CA GLY A 139 2.96 18.79 -5.82
C GLY A 139 4.00 17.70 -6.13
N TRP A 140 4.47 17.65 -7.38
CA TRP A 140 5.50 16.70 -7.79
C TRP A 140 6.80 16.89 -7.02
N LEU A 141 7.25 15.85 -6.33
CA LEU A 141 8.59 15.80 -5.70
C LEU A 141 9.63 15.38 -6.74
N THR A 142 9.27 14.50 -7.66
CA THR A 142 10.11 14.23 -8.84
C THR A 142 10.20 15.49 -9.69
N PRO A 143 11.41 15.99 -10.01
CA PRO A 143 11.60 17.14 -10.89
C PRO A 143 10.90 16.97 -12.23
N LYS A 144 10.30 18.06 -12.75
CA LYS A 144 9.46 18.01 -13.97
C LYS A 144 10.20 17.51 -15.21
N ASP A 145 11.48 17.81 -15.33
CA ASP A 145 12.35 17.36 -16.42
C ASP A 145 12.65 15.85 -16.38
N LEU A 146 12.45 15.22 -15.22
CA LEU A 146 12.59 13.76 -15.02
C LEU A 146 11.26 13.02 -15.17
N LEU A 147 10.13 13.70 -15.19
CA LEU A 147 8.80 13.11 -15.44
C LEU A 147 8.67 12.72 -16.92
N LYS A 148 9.10 11.53 -17.27
CA LYS A 148 9.05 11.01 -18.63
C LYS A 148 7.97 9.96 -18.77
N LYS A 149 7.15 10.10 -19.81
CA LYS A 149 6.16 9.07 -20.16
C LYS A 149 6.86 7.74 -20.45
N HIS A 150 6.34 6.66 -19.88
CA HIS A 150 6.83 5.31 -20.09
C HIS A 150 5.67 4.31 -20.20
N LYS A 151 5.96 3.09 -20.66
CA LYS A 151 4.97 2.01 -20.83
C LYS A 151 5.25 0.81 -19.92
N ASN A 152 5.94 1.05 -18.80
CA ASN A 152 6.32 -0.05 -17.89
C ASN A 152 5.15 -0.51 -17.02
N PHE A 153 4.14 0.35 -16.79
CA PHE A 153 2.87 -0.03 -16.19
C PHE A 153 1.96 -0.61 -17.28
N LYS A 154 1.42 -1.81 -17.05
CA LYS A 154 0.54 -2.53 -17.99
C LYS A 154 -0.90 -2.39 -17.54
N ASP A 155 -1.71 -1.75 -18.38
CA ASP A 155 -3.12 -1.51 -18.09
C ASP A 155 -3.91 -2.81 -17.94
N GLY A 156 -4.76 -2.86 -16.91
CA GLY A 156 -5.64 -4.00 -16.66
C GLY A 156 -4.93 -5.28 -16.19
N GLU A 157 -3.61 -5.26 -16.05
CA GLU A 157 -2.81 -6.38 -15.59
C GLU A 157 -2.28 -6.16 -14.16
N TRP A 158 -1.79 -7.22 -13.52
CA TRP A 158 -1.00 -7.12 -12.31
C TRP A 158 0.39 -6.58 -12.64
N ASN A 159 0.81 -5.52 -11.92
CA ASN A 159 2.10 -4.90 -12.05
C ASN A 159 2.88 -5.06 -10.75
N HIS A 160 4.12 -5.49 -10.83
CA HIS A 160 5.00 -5.61 -9.69
C HIS A 160 5.71 -4.29 -9.40
N PHE A 161 5.53 -3.77 -8.19
CA PHE A 161 6.23 -2.60 -7.68
C PHE A 161 7.28 -3.00 -6.65
N ARG A 162 8.42 -2.33 -6.72
CA ARG A 162 9.46 -2.34 -5.70
C ARG A 162 9.82 -0.90 -5.36
N ILE A 163 9.85 -0.58 -4.07
CA ILE A 163 10.21 0.75 -3.58
C ILE A 163 11.26 0.59 -2.49
N VAL A 164 12.36 1.32 -2.60
CA VAL A 164 13.40 1.41 -1.57
C VAL A 164 13.45 2.84 -1.09
N ALA A 165 13.18 3.05 0.20
CA ALA A 165 13.32 4.34 0.87
C ALA A 165 14.40 4.22 1.96
N ASN A 166 15.53 4.90 1.75
CA ASN A 166 16.66 4.89 2.69
C ASN A 166 17.21 6.30 2.87
N GLY A 167 17.11 6.85 4.08
CA GLY A 167 17.41 8.25 4.34
C GLY A 167 16.59 9.15 3.41
N VAL A 168 17.26 10.10 2.79
CA VAL A 168 16.66 11.08 1.86
C VAL A 168 16.28 10.48 0.50
N ASN A 169 16.77 9.26 0.19
CA ASN A 169 16.64 8.67 -1.13
C ASN A 169 15.43 7.72 -1.23
N ILE A 170 14.69 7.86 -2.33
CA ILE A 170 13.55 7.01 -2.69
C ILE A 170 13.76 6.51 -4.12
N LYS A 171 13.86 5.20 -4.28
CA LYS A 171 13.95 4.54 -5.60
C LYS A 171 12.73 3.68 -5.85
N THR A 172 12.27 3.68 -7.09
CA THR A 172 11.09 2.90 -7.50
C THR A 172 11.35 2.07 -8.74
N TRP A 173 10.71 0.91 -8.81
CA TRP A 173 10.75 0.03 -9.99
C TRP A 173 9.33 -0.46 -10.28
N ILE A 174 9.02 -0.61 -11.56
CA ILE A 174 7.81 -1.24 -12.08
C ILE A 174 8.21 -2.38 -13.01
N ASN A 175 7.73 -3.59 -12.74
CA ASN A 175 8.01 -4.79 -13.55
C ASN A 175 9.53 -5.00 -13.79
N GLY A 176 10.35 -4.70 -12.79
CA GLY A 176 11.82 -4.83 -12.84
C GLY A 176 12.56 -3.64 -13.44
N VAL A 177 11.86 -2.66 -14.04
CA VAL A 177 12.47 -1.47 -14.62
C VAL A 177 12.48 -0.33 -13.60
N GLN A 178 13.64 0.27 -13.35
CA GLN A 178 13.77 1.44 -12.48
C GLN A 178 13.11 2.66 -13.13
N ILE A 179 12.22 3.32 -12.39
CA ILE A 179 11.47 4.49 -12.85
C ILE A 179 12.01 5.78 -12.21
N SER A 180 12.22 5.79 -10.90
CA SER A 180 12.66 6.97 -10.16
C SER A 180 13.85 6.65 -9.26
N ASP A 181 14.69 7.68 -9.09
CA ASP A 181 15.76 7.75 -8.11
C ASP A 181 15.79 9.18 -7.59
N LEU A 182 14.99 9.43 -6.55
CA LEU A 182 14.79 10.76 -5.98
C LEU A 182 15.55 10.90 -4.67
N SER A 183 16.30 12.00 -4.51
CA SER A 183 16.79 12.46 -3.21
C SER A 183 16.15 13.79 -2.88
N ASP A 184 15.41 13.86 -1.75
CA ASP A 184 14.68 15.05 -1.32
C ASP A 184 14.83 15.23 0.20
N GLU A 185 15.74 16.13 0.58
CA GLU A 185 16.02 16.41 1.99
C GLU A 185 14.86 17.10 2.70
N GLU A 186 14.09 17.95 2.01
CA GLU A 186 12.98 18.67 2.61
C GLU A 186 11.83 17.74 2.97
N ILE A 187 11.47 16.81 2.07
CA ILE A 187 10.41 15.83 2.39
C ILE A 187 10.91 14.84 3.45
N PHE A 188 12.17 14.44 3.42
CA PHE A 188 12.74 13.58 4.45
C PHE A 188 12.75 14.25 5.82
N LYS A 189 13.09 15.53 5.90
CA LYS A 189 13.10 16.31 7.16
C LYS A 189 11.73 16.32 7.85
N THR A 190 10.65 16.37 7.05
CA THR A 190 9.28 16.43 7.58
C THR A 190 8.62 15.06 7.68
N HIS A 191 9.06 14.08 6.88
CA HIS A 191 8.51 12.74 6.79
C HIS A 191 9.62 11.66 6.87
N PRO A 192 10.44 11.63 7.95
CA PRO A 192 11.51 10.63 8.08
C PRO A 192 10.98 9.23 8.38
N LYS A 193 9.76 9.16 8.93
CA LYS A 193 9.04 7.95 9.32
C LYS A 193 7.53 8.21 9.23
N GLY A 194 6.75 7.21 8.81
CA GLY A 194 5.30 7.33 8.74
C GLY A 194 4.64 6.06 8.22
N HIS A 195 3.36 6.18 7.94
CA HIS A 195 2.50 5.10 7.49
C HIS A 195 2.65 4.81 5.99
N PHE A 196 2.28 3.60 5.59
CA PHE A 196 1.85 3.33 4.21
C PHE A 196 0.37 3.68 4.06
N GLY A 197 -0.03 4.03 2.83
CA GLY A 197 -1.43 4.24 2.49
C GLY A 197 -1.73 3.79 1.06
N LEU A 198 -2.55 2.75 0.90
CA LEU A 198 -3.02 2.28 -0.40
C LEU A 198 -4.17 3.18 -0.84
N GLN A 199 -4.01 3.90 -1.95
CA GLN A 199 -4.96 4.91 -2.39
C GLN A 199 -6.07 4.34 -3.26
N VAL A 200 -7.31 4.74 -2.98
CA VAL A 200 -8.43 4.81 -3.93
C VAL A 200 -8.75 6.27 -4.19
N HIS A 201 -8.41 6.75 -5.38
CA HIS A 201 -8.59 8.15 -5.75
C HIS A 201 -10.07 8.52 -5.86
N GLY A 202 -10.40 9.74 -5.46
CA GLY A 202 -11.74 10.30 -5.62
C GLY A 202 -12.10 10.49 -7.09
N ILE A 203 -13.27 10.00 -7.49
CA ILE A 203 -13.73 10.07 -8.89
C ILE A 203 -14.71 11.22 -9.16
N GLY A 204 -15.07 11.99 -8.13
CA GLY A 204 -16.05 13.07 -8.24
C GLY A 204 -17.41 12.53 -8.66
N LYS A 205 -17.91 12.97 -9.82
CA LYS A 205 -19.16 12.51 -10.43
C LYS A 205 -18.96 11.56 -11.62
N LYS A 206 -17.74 11.05 -11.84
CA LYS A 206 -17.47 10.08 -12.90
C LYS A 206 -18.29 8.81 -12.69
N ALA A 207 -18.66 8.15 -13.78
CA ALA A 207 -19.29 6.84 -13.69
C ALA A 207 -18.29 5.83 -13.12
N GLY A 208 -18.63 5.24 -12.00
CA GLY A 208 -17.96 4.13 -11.35
C GLY A 208 -18.95 3.02 -11.06
N PRO A 209 -18.63 2.09 -10.17
CA PRO A 209 -17.40 2.04 -9.37
C PRO A 209 -16.18 1.57 -10.16
N PHE A 210 -15.00 2.06 -9.76
CA PHE A 210 -13.70 1.58 -10.23
C PHE A 210 -12.95 0.93 -9.08
N THR A 211 -12.01 0.03 -9.39
CA THR A 211 -11.26 -0.71 -8.39
C THR A 211 -9.76 -0.55 -8.55
N ALA A 212 -9.07 -0.59 -7.41
CA ALA A 212 -7.65 -0.83 -7.31
C ALA A 212 -7.43 -2.02 -6.37
N ALA A 213 -6.58 -2.96 -6.76
CA ALA A 213 -6.35 -4.20 -6.02
C ALA A 213 -4.85 -4.37 -5.75
N TRP A 214 -4.50 -4.82 -4.54
CA TRP A 214 -3.11 -5.04 -4.09
C TRP A 214 -2.98 -6.43 -3.48
N ARG A 215 -1.85 -7.10 -3.74
CA ARG A 215 -1.50 -8.39 -3.15
C ARG A 215 0.01 -8.53 -2.98
N ASN A 216 0.45 -9.60 -2.35
CA ASN A 216 1.87 -9.91 -2.14
C ASN A 216 2.64 -8.75 -1.48
N ILE A 217 1.97 -8.00 -0.58
CA ILE A 217 2.55 -6.83 0.08
C ILE A 217 3.54 -7.31 1.13
N LYS A 218 4.83 -7.13 0.89
CA LYS A 218 5.89 -7.52 1.82
C LYS A 218 6.91 -6.39 2.01
N ILE A 219 7.46 -6.30 3.21
CA ILE A 219 8.42 -5.28 3.60
C ILE A 219 9.66 -5.90 4.23
N LYS A 220 10.79 -5.21 4.03
CA LYS A 220 12.04 -5.42 4.75
C LYS A 220 12.49 -4.08 5.33
N GLU A 221 12.55 -3.97 6.65
CA GLU A 221 13.09 -2.78 7.31
C GLU A 221 14.61 -2.73 7.13
N LEU A 222 15.13 -1.57 6.75
CA LEU A 222 16.55 -1.32 6.55
C LEU A 222 17.13 -0.62 7.80
N LYS A 223 18.39 -0.92 8.08
CA LYS A 223 19.12 -0.31 9.20
C LYS A 223 19.62 1.09 8.87
#